data_139055dfdcb376bb66581d1d0b8defce
#
_entry.id   139055dfdcb376bb66581d1d0b8defce
#
_cell.length_a   1.000
_cell.length_b   1.000
_cell.length_c   1.000
_cell.angle_alpha   90.00
_cell.angle_beta   90.00
_cell.angle_gamma   90.00
#
_symmetry.space_group_name_H-M   'P 1'
#
loop_
_entity.id
_entity.type
_entity.pdbx_description
1 polymer ?
#
loop_
_entity_poly.entity_id
_entity_poly.type
_entity_poly.pdbx_seq_one_letter_code
_entity_poly.pdbx_strand_id
1 'polypeptide(L)'
;MRYRLEYFLFLLLSRRLVKRVLRGVLTCGCLLAASQAQAAWTITSADAPATVIRAANVYQLGVGEALRDDDLIASPPRGVVHLQDDAGNLLALGAQTRVLLQAGPRVALLDGWLKVAHPCAAAPCKALDIDTERGSIELGTNTTASAAVVVAALPGTDRDKSTIAVFSESGTQTLAVSARKSMITPGSFAYVTVSAPPQIAPRPSSAFLTDMPVAFRDALQRLPVEPAVHDSPVKPLRVVTYDDVSPWLASDLPARKRFPARFRSRLADQAFRRAVDQNLKALPEWRVLLYPPPPRPDARQRALQARRVNTAALPANSLYQHP
;
A
#
# COMPACT_ATOMS: atom_id res chain seq x y z
N MET A 1 54.94 6.61 55.40
CA MET A 1 54.28 5.41 54.78
C MET A 1 52.74 5.46 54.78
N ARG A 2 52.08 6.60 55.12
CA ARG A 2 50.61 6.74 55.13
C ARG A 2 49.98 7.32 53.88
N TYR A 3 50.74 7.96 52.97
CA TYR A 3 50.21 8.60 51.77
C TYR A 3 50.02 7.69 50.55
N ARG A 4 50.49 6.46 50.56
CA ARG A 4 50.32 5.51 49.41
C ARG A 4 49.00 4.72 49.44
N LEU A 5 48.34 4.65 50.60
CA LEU A 5 47.09 3.85 50.72
C LEU A 5 45.85 4.63 50.26
N GLU A 6 45.85 5.95 50.44
CA GLU A 6 44.74 6.81 50.06
C GLU A 6 44.59 6.97 48.53
N TYR A 7 45.71 7.03 47.79
CA TYR A 7 45.65 7.12 46.33
C TYR A 7 45.13 5.84 45.68
N PHE A 8 45.35 4.69 46.27
CA PHE A 8 44.88 3.41 45.74
C PHE A 8 43.36 3.22 45.93
N LEU A 9 42.81 3.72 47.02
CA LEU A 9 41.37 3.68 47.31
C LEU A 9 40.61 4.65 46.38
N PHE A 10 41.15 5.81 46.10
CA PHE A 10 40.54 6.81 45.22
C PHE A 10 40.47 6.36 43.77
N LEU A 11 41.49 5.64 43.26
CA LEU A 11 41.54 5.07 41.94
C LEU A 11 40.57 3.89 41.74
N LEU A 12 40.29 3.10 42.77
CA LEU A 12 39.34 1.98 42.72
C LEU A 12 37.88 2.44 42.80
N LEU A 13 37.58 3.50 43.53
CA LEU A 13 36.25 4.09 43.62
C LEU A 13 35.89 4.83 42.31
N SER A 14 36.84 5.54 41.70
CA SER A 14 36.58 6.24 40.44
C SER A 14 36.30 5.29 39.28
N ARG A 15 36.98 4.14 39.22
CA ARG A 15 36.71 3.12 38.19
C ARG A 15 35.35 2.44 38.30
N ARG A 16 34.82 2.32 39.52
CA ARG A 16 33.47 1.76 39.74
C ARG A 16 32.37 2.78 39.42
N LEU A 17 32.58 4.05 39.66
CA LEU A 17 31.65 5.11 39.34
C LEU A 17 31.53 5.33 37.83
N VAL A 18 32.68 5.38 37.11
CA VAL A 18 32.71 5.53 35.68
C VAL A 18 32.03 4.35 34.95
N LYS A 19 32.24 3.11 35.45
CA LYS A 19 31.54 1.94 34.87
C LYS A 19 30.04 1.94 35.09
N ARG A 20 29.53 2.53 36.19
CA ARG A 20 28.10 2.65 36.46
C ARG A 20 27.45 3.77 35.63
N VAL A 21 28.12 4.89 35.43
CA VAL A 21 27.65 5.99 34.58
C VAL A 21 27.67 5.58 33.12
N LEU A 22 28.69 4.84 32.64
CA LEU A 22 28.77 4.36 31.28
C LEU A 22 27.68 3.29 30.94
N ARG A 23 27.32 2.46 31.93
CA ARG A 23 26.19 1.51 31.77
C ARG A 23 24.82 2.20 31.81
N GLY A 24 24.65 3.28 32.56
CA GLY A 24 23.41 4.07 32.61
C GLY A 24 23.17 4.84 31.29
N VAL A 25 24.21 5.35 30.66
CA VAL A 25 24.11 6.08 29.38
C VAL A 25 23.85 5.14 28.21
N LEU A 26 24.38 3.90 28.23
CA LEU A 26 24.10 2.92 27.16
C LEU A 26 22.67 2.36 27.19
N THR A 27 22.03 2.30 28.34
CA THR A 27 20.63 1.82 28.46
C THR A 27 19.59 2.91 28.16
N CYS A 28 19.92 4.19 28.28
CA CYS A 28 19.02 5.29 27.96
C CYS A 28 19.06 5.65 26.44
N GLY A 29 20.11 5.26 25.73
CA GLY A 29 20.27 5.52 24.28
C GLY A 29 19.44 4.61 23.37
N CYS A 30 18.90 3.50 23.88
CA CYS A 30 18.12 2.55 23.06
C CYS A 30 16.60 2.80 23.02
N LEU A 31 16.10 3.80 23.72
CA LEU A 31 14.66 4.13 23.76
C LEU A 31 14.27 5.32 22.87
N LEU A 32 15.21 5.91 22.17
CA LEU A 32 14.94 6.75 21.01
C LEU A 32 14.85 5.88 19.73
N ALA A 33 14.15 4.74 19.83
CA ALA A 33 13.64 4.06 18.65
C ALA A 33 12.70 5.07 17.98
N ALA A 34 13.21 5.67 16.90
CA ALA A 34 12.54 6.58 16.03
C ALA A 34 11.09 6.13 15.83
N SER A 35 10.15 6.84 16.43
CA SER A 35 8.82 6.94 15.90
C SER A 35 9.03 7.50 14.49
N GLN A 36 9.15 6.62 13.50
CA GLN A 36 8.95 7.03 12.13
C GLN A 36 7.53 7.55 12.14
N ALA A 37 7.39 8.85 12.11
CA ALA A 37 6.12 9.50 11.85
C ALA A 37 5.66 8.93 10.51
N GLN A 38 4.84 7.90 10.56
CA GLN A 38 4.11 7.42 9.41
C GLN A 38 3.22 8.59 9.04
N ALA A 39 3.32 9.03 7.79
CA ALA A 39 2.45 10.09 7.29
C ALA A 39 1.00 9.59 7.46
N ALA A 40 0.41 9.97 8.58
CA ALA A 40 -0.96 9.58 8.88
C ALA A 40 -1.87 10.47 8.03
N TRP A 41 -2.66 9.86 7.19
CA TRP A 41 -3.73 10.54 6.48
C TRP A 41 -4.91 10.77 7.41
N THR A 42 -5.55 11.92 7.31
CA THR A 42 -6.75 12.26 8.08
C THR A 42 -7.84 12.69 7.11
N ILE A 43 -9.08 12.30 7.38
CA ILE A 43 -10.25 12.77 6.65
C ILE A 43 -10.55 14.20 7.13
N THR A 44 -10.34 15.20 6.29
CA THR A 44 -10.54 16.61 6.67
C THR A 44 -11.89 17.16 6.27
N SER A 45 -12.54 16.54 5.27
CA SER A 45 -13.91 16.86 4.86
C SER A 45 -14.51 15.66 4.16
N ALA A 46 -15.78 15.42 4.38
CA ALA A 46 -16.51 14.36 3.69
C ALA A 46 -18.02 14.69 3.70
N ASP A 47 -18.66 14.61 2.54
CA ASP A 47 -20.12 14.79 2.43
C ASP A 47 -20.90 13.65 3.09
N ALA A 48 -20.29 12.47 3.18
CA ALA A 48 -20.77 11.30 3.91
C ALA A 48 -19.59 10.42 4.32
N PRO A 49 -19.73 9.56 5.34
CA PRO A 49 -18.66 8.69 5.79
C PRO A 49 -18.09 7.81 4.66
N ALA A 50 -16.78 7.67 4.62
CA ALA A 50 -16.10 6.76 3.70
C ALA A 50 -16.11 5.34 4.25
N THR A 51 -16.28 4.36 3.36
CA THR A 51 -16.07 2.94 3.71
C THR A 51 -14.59 2.62 3.67
N VAL A 52 -14.06 2.12 4.80
CA VAL A 52 -12.65 1.78 4.92
C VAL A 52 -12.50 0.31 5.28
N ILE A 53 -11.68 -0.41 4.51
CA ILE A 53 -11.28 -1.78 4.85
C ILE A 53 -9.89 -1.72 5.46
N ARG A 54 -9.81 -2.04 6.75
CA ARG A 54 -8.59 -2.10 7.52
C ARG A 54 -8.35 -3.52 7.98
N ALA A 55 -7.20 -4.10 7.61
CA ALA A 55 -6.96 -5.54 7.74
C ALA A 55 -8.11 -6.34 7.10
N ALA A 56 -8.90 -7.08 7.87
CA ALA A 56 -10.02 -7.90 7.40
C ALA A 56 -11.38 -7.39 7.88
N ASN A 57 -11.49 -6.11 8.27
CA ASN A 57 -12.70 -5.50 8.79
C ASN A 57 -13.11 -4.27 8.01
N VAL A 58 -14.40 -4.04 7.94
CA VAL A 58 -15.03 -2.86 7.31
C VAL A 58 -15.40 -1.85 8.38
N TYR A 59 -15.08 -0.59 8.11
CA TYR A 59 -15.38 0.58 8.95
C TYR A 59 -16.12 1.62 8.13
N GLN A 60 -16.85 2.49 8.82
CA GLN A 60 -17.31 3.78 8.29
C GLN A 60 -16.56 4.87 9.05
N LEU A 61 -15.77 5.65 8.32
CA LEU A 61 -14.95 6.71 8.88
C LEU A 61 -15.41 8.07 8.37
N GLY A 62 -15.50 9.04 9.27
CA GLY A 62 -15.89 10.41 9.00
C GLY A 62 -14.76 11.41 9.20
N VAL A 63 -15.13 12.68 9.22
CA VAL A 63 -14.19 13.80 9.43
C VAL A 63 -13.45 13.65 10.78
N GLY A 64 -12.16 13.98 10.78
CA GLY A 64 -11.28 13.87 11.94
C GLY A 64 -10.67 12.48 12.15
N GLU A 65 -11.16 11.46 11.45
CA GLU A 65 -10.66 10.09 11.59
C GLU A 65 -9.33 9.88 10.87
N ALA A 66 -8.40 9.23 11.59
CA ALA A 66 -7.09 8.87 11.04
C ALA A 66 -7.15 7.59 10.21
N LEU A 67 -6.53 7.66 9.05
CA LEU A 67 -6.33 6.54 8.14
C LEU A 67 -4.92 5.97 8.32
N ARG A 68 -4.72 4.73 7.91
CA ARG A 68 -3.47 4.00 8.07
C ARG A 68 -2.95 3.49 6.73
N ASP A 69 -1.69 3.17 6.73
CA ASP A 69 -1.11 2.42 5.61
C ASP A 69 -1.90 1.12 5.39
N ASP A 70 -2.04 0.74 4.14
CA ASP A 70 -2.82 -0.39 3.65
C ASP A 70 -4.34 -0.28 3.86
N ASP A 71 -4.90 0.88 4.28
CA ASP A 71 -6.35 1.07 4.25
C ASP A 71 -6.86 1.14 2.80
N LEU A 72 -7.86 0.31 2.49
CA LEU A 72 -8.63 0.42 1.25
C LEU A 72 -9.82 1.34 1.53
N ILE A 73 -9.94 2.41 0.79
CA ILE A 73 -10.94 3.45 1.00
C ILE A 73 -11.87 3.46 -0.21
N ALA A 74 -13.17 3.50 0.07
CA ALA A 74 -14.19 3.75 -0.94
C ALA A 74 -14.98 5.00 -0.52
N SER A 75 -14.99 6.01 -1.38
CA SER A 75 -15.84 7.19 -1.19
C SER A 75 -17.32 6.85 -1.41
N PRO A 76 -18.23 7.61 -0.81
CA PRO A 76 -19.65 7.38 -0.96
C PRO A 76 -20.13 7.55 -2.43
N PRO A 77 -21.32 7.06 -2.80
CA PRO A 77 -21.84 7.15 -4.16
C PRO A 77 -22.09 8.59 -4.63
N ARG A 78 -22.15 9.55 -3.72
CA ARG A 78 -22.29 10.98 -4.01
C ARG A 78 -21.38 11.76 -3.08
N GLY A 79 -20.90 12.91 -3.57
CA GLY A 79 -20.03 13.80 -2.79
C GLY A 79 -18.56 13.50 -2.96
N VAL A 80 -17.75 14.18 -2.17
CA VAL A 80 -16.30 14.14 -2.21
C VAL A 80 -15.77 13.86 -0.81
N VAL A 81 -14.64 13.15 -0.72
CA VAL A 81 -13.89 12.93 0.52
C VAL A 81 -12.53 13.59 0.38
N HIS A 82 -12.18 14.48 1.29
CA HIS A 82 -10.87 15.12 1.34
C HIS A 82 -10.00 14.48 2.41
N LEU A 83 -8.78 14.16 2.03
CA LEU A 83 -7.75 13.61 2.90
C LEU A 83 -6.55 14.56 2.92
N GLN A 84 -5.89 14.62 4.04
CA GLN A 84 -4.66 15.39 4.21
C GLN A 84 -3.67 14.57 5.03
N ASP A 85 -2.39 14.61 4.66
CA ASP A 85 -1.32 14.02 5.47
C ASP A 85 -0.52 15.08 6.24
N ASP A 86 0.34 14.61 7.14
CA ASP A 86 1.19 15.48 7.96
C ASP A 86 2.24 16.25 7.12
N ALA A 87 2.60 15.74 5.94
CA ALA A 87 3.51 16.40 5.00
C ALA A 87 2.82 17.52 4.21
N GLY A 88 1.47 17.63 4.32
CA GLY A 88 0.67 18.62 3.64
C GLY A 88 0.17 18.17 2.28
N ASN A 89 0.32 16.90 1.91
CA ASN A 89 -0.30 16.34 0.72
C ASN A 89 -1.82 16.35 0.89
N LEU A 90 -2.53 16.69 -0.18
CA LEU A 90 -3.98 16.76 -0.21
C LEU A 90 -4.50 15.79 -1.27
N LEU A 91 -5.51 15.01 -0.91
CA LEU A 91 -6.25 14.16 -1.82
C LEU A 91 -7.73 14.53 -1.77
N ALA A 92 -8.37 14.53 -2.92
CA ALA A 92 -9.83 14.54 -3.01
C ALA A 92 -10.27 13.32 -3.82
N LEU A 93 -11.16 12.55 -3.24
CA LEU A 93 -11.78 11.38 -3.86
C LEU A 93 -13.16 11.79 -4.35
N GLY A 94 -13.42 11.69 -5.63
CA GLY A 94 -14.75 11.89 -6.20
C GLY A 94 -15.73 10.79 -5.77
N ALA A 95 -16.98 10.88 -6.20
CA ALA A 95 -17.97 9.86 -5.93
C ALA A 95 -17.53 8.47 -6.43
N GLN A 96 -17.87 7.42 -5.69
CA GLN A 96 -17.58 6.02 -6.03
C GLN A 96 -16.10 5.75 -6.39
N THR A 97 -15.20 6.47 -5.78
CA THR A 97 -13.75 6.33 -5.99
C THR A 97 -13.16 5.36 -4.98
N ARG A 98 -12.32 4.44 -5.46
CA ARG A 98 -11.63 3.48 -4.61
C ARG A 98 -10.12 3.68 -4.67
N VAL A 99 -9.52 3.92 -3.50
CA VAL A 99 -8.07 4.10 -3.34
C VAL A 99 -7.52 3.19 -2.25
N LEU A 100 -6.25 2.83 -2.38
CA LEU A 100 -5.46 2.17 -1.36
C LEU A 100 -4.36 3.13 -0.93
N LEU A 101 -4.31 3.47 0.35
CA LEU A 101 -3.15 4.15 0.93
C LEU A 101 -2.01 3.14 1.09
N GLN A 102 -0.82 3.50 0.67
CA GLN A 102 0.35 2.64 0.78
C GLN A 102 1.39 3.30 1.70
N ALA A 103 2.34 2.51 2.18
CA ALA A 103 3.42 3.04 3.01
C ALA A 103 4.20 4.16 2.28
N GLY A 104 4.43 5.25 2.99
CA GLY A 104 5.03 6.47 2.43
C GLY A 104 4.03 7.29 1.59
N PRO A 105 4.53 8.26 0.80
CA PRO A 105 3.69 9.10 -0.03
C PRO A 105 3.27 8.37 -1.31
N ARG A 106 2.50 7.32 -1.17
CA ARG A 106 2.05 6.46 -2.28
C ARG A 106 0.58 6.10 -2.12
N VAL A 107 -0.17 6.23 -3.21
CA VAL A 107 -1.59 5.91 -3.29
C VAL A 107 -1.82 5.04 -4.51
N ALA A 108 -2.69 4.04 -4.42
CA ALA A 108 -3.15 3.30 -5.60
C ALA A 108 -4.62 3.66 -5.88
N LEU A 109 -4.90 4.11 -7.09
CA LEU A 109 -6.25 4.36 -7.58
C LEU A 109 -6.73 3.13 -8.34
N LEU A 110 -7.79 2.50 -7.85
CA LEU A 110 -8.43 1.38 -8.52
C LEU A 110 -9.41 1.88 -9.58
N ASP A 111 -10.33 2.74 -9.17
CA ASP A 111 -11.34 3.34 -10.05
C ASP A 111 -11.86 4.66 -9.49
N GLY A 112 -12.54 5.42 -10.33
CA GLY A 112 -13.12 6.71 -10.01
C GLY A 112 -12.19 7.88 -10.30
N TRP A 113 -12.36 8.96 -9.54
CA TRP A 113 -11.71 10.23 -9.72
C TRP A 113 -10.88 10.64 -8.52
N LEU A 114 -9.61 10.89 -8.72
CA LEU A 114 -8.67 11.32 -7.69
C LEU A 114 -8.04 12.65 -8.10
N LYS A 115 -8.14 13.67 -7.25
CA LYS A 115 -7.34 14.88 -7.36
C LYS A 115 -6.29 14.90 -6.27
N VAL A 116 -5.07 15.25 -6.65
CA VAL A 116 -3.92 15.28 -5.73
C VAL A 116 -3.27 16.65 -5.82
N ALA A 117 -3.00 17.25 -4.66
CA ALA A 117 -2.08 18.39 -4.56
C ALA A 117 -0.91 17.98 -3.66
N HIS A 118 0.29 18.15 -4.19
CA HIS A 118 1.56 17.83 -3.54
C HIS A 118 2.35 19.13 -3.34
N PRO A 119 2.26 19.77 -2.17
CA PRO A 119 3.02 20.97 -1.88
C PRO A 119 4.49 20.64 -1.70
N CYS A 120 5.36 21.43 -2.32
CA CYS A 120 6.79 21.36 -2.12
C CYS A 120 7.25 22.57 -1.31
N ALA A 121 7.33 22.44 0.00
CA ALA A 121 7.74 23.52 0.87
C ALA A 121 9.28 23.69 0.97
N ALA A 122 10.03 22.61 0.72
CA ALA A 122 11.49 22.61 0.78
C ALA A 122 12.09 21.56 -0.17
N ALA A 123 13.17 21.91 -0.85
CA ALA A 123 13.91 20.96 -1.69
C ALA A 123 14.89 20.11 -0.87
N PRO A 124 15.09 18.81 -1.20
CA PRO A 124 14.40 18.05 -2.23
C PRO A 124 13.03 17.57 -1.77
N CYS A 125 12.00 17.72 -2.62
CA CYS A 125 10.68 17.19 -2.34
C CYS A 125 10.69 15.66 -2.43
N LYS A 126 10.04 15.03 -1.48
CA LYS A 126 9.78 13.60 -1.55
C LYS A 126 8.63 13.37 -2.54
N ALA A 127 8.89 12.67 -3.63
CA ALA A 127 7.87 12.40 -4.63
C ALA A 127 6.64 11.70 -4.04
N LEU A 128 5.47 12.04 -4.57
CA LEU A 128 4.23 11.32 -4.30
C LEU A 128 3.89 10.47 -5.53
N ASP A 129 3.65 9.17 -5.31
CA ASP A 129 3.34 8.21 -6.35
C ASP A 129 1.85 7.86 -6.36
N ILE A 130 1.25 7.81 -7.55
CA ILE A 130 -0.09 7.29 -7.78
C ILE A 130 0.02 6.06 -8.67
N ASP A 131 -0.21 4.88 -8.10
CA ASP A 131 -0.29 3.64 -8.87
C ASP A 131 -1.69 3.50 -9.47
N THR A 132 -1.75 3.03 -10.71
CA THR A 132 -2.99 2.68 -11.40
C THR A 132 -2.83 1.34 -12.11
N GLU A 133 -3.90 0.76 -12.61
CA GLU A 133 -3.81 -0.49 -13.37
C GLU A 133 -2.99 -0.39 -14.66
N ARG A 134 -2.79 0.83 -15.19
CA ARG A 134 -2.09 1.06 -16.46
C ARG A 134 -0.71 1.67 -16.33
N GLY A 135 -0.32 2.05 -15.13
CA GLY A 135 0.97 2.65 -14.89
C GLY A 135 1.01 3.42 -13.58
N SER A 136 2.07 4.18 -13.38
CA SER A 136 2.22 5.05 -12.22
C SER A 136 2.47 6.49 -12.64
N ILE A 137 1.96 7.41 -11.82
CA ILE A 137 2.17 8.85 -11.96
C ILE A 137 2.99 9.30 -10.76
N GLU A 138 4.12 9.93 -11.02
CA GLU A 138 5.03 10.46 -10.02
C GLU A 138 4.95 11.98 -10.01
N LEU A 139 4.59 12.58 -8.86
CA LEU A 139 4.49 14.03 -8.64
C LEU A 139 5.71 14.51 -7.86
N GLY A 140 6.20 15.70 -8.23
CA GLY A 140 7.23 16.39 -7.44
C GLY A 140 8.66 15.96 -7.71
N THR A 141 8.92 15.19 -8.78
CA THR A 141 10.30 14.85 -9.18
C THR A 141 11.01 16.06 -9.78
N ASN A 142 12.17 16.38 -9.20
CA ASN A 142 13.10 17.40 -9.72
C ASN A 142 12.58 18.86 -9.75
N THR A 143 11.54 19.18 -8.97
CA THR A 143 11.02 20.56 -8.91
C THR A 143 11.00 21.08 -7.48
N THR A 144 11.19 22.40 -7.33
CA THR A 144 10.93 23.15 -6.09
C THR A 144 9.49 23.68 -6.06
N ALA A 145 8.67 23.29 -7.02
CA ALA A 145 7.32 23.77 -7.20
C ALA A 145 6.28 22.73 -6.77
N SER A 146 5.20 23.18 -6.19
CA SER A 146 4.02 22.35 -5.90
C SER A 146 3.45 21.76 -7.18
N ALA A 147 2.97 20.54 -7.12
CA ALA A 147 2.34 19.83 -8.22
C ALA A 147 0.87 19.51 -7.90
N ALA A 148 0.00 19.61 -8.90
CA ALA A 148 -1.38 19.19 -8.78
C ALA A 148 -1.81 18.42 -10.04
N VAL A 149 -2.55 17.34 -9.82
CA VAL A 149 -3.01 16.44 -10.88
C VAL A 149 -4.42 15.93 -10.60
N VAL A 150 -5.21 15.76 -11.66
CA VAL A 150 -6.46 15.03 -11.64
C VAL A 150 -6.28 13.74 -12.41
N VAL A 151 -6.58 12.61 -11.77
CA VAL A 151 -6.50 11.28 -12.36
C VAL A 151 -7.89 10.65 -12.36
N ALA A 152 -8.33 10.16 -13.50
CA ALA A 152 -9.53 9.38 -13.64
C ALA A 152 -9.18 7.96 -14.07
N ALA A 153 -9.58 6.97 -13.26
CA ALA A 153 -9.55 5.57 -13.60
C ALA A 153 -10.97 5.12 -13.92
N LEU A 154 -11.28 5.05 -15.22
CA LEU A 154 -12.62 4.74 -15.69
C LEU A 154 -12.70 3.26 -16.05
N PRO A 155 -13.64 2.50 -15.47
CA PRO A 155 -13.86 1.12 -15.87
C PRO A 155 -14.31 1.13 -17.34
N GLY A 156 -13.68 0.30 -18.17
CA GLY A 156 -14.14 0.09 -19.52
C GLY A 156 -15.44 -0.73 -19.55
N THR A 157 -16.13 -0.69 -20.70
CA THR A 157 -17.32 -1.52 -20.94
C THR A 157 -16.99 -3.01 -20.93
N ASP A 158 -15.77 -3.38 -21.29
CA ASP A 158 -15.17 -4.70 -21.13
C ASP A 158 -14.08 -4.63 -20.06
N ARG A 159 -13.95 -5.67 -19.21
CA ARG A 159 -12.92 -5.75 -18.15
C ARG A 159 -11.49 -5.50 -18.62
N ASP A 160 -11.24 -5.67 -19.90
CA ASP A 160 -9.93 -5.48 -20.53
C ASP A 160 -9.63 -4.03 -20.96
N LYS A 161 -10.53 -3.08 -20.71
CA LYS A 161 -10.43 -1.72 -21.25
C LYS A 161 -10.45 -0.61 -20.20
N SER A 162 -9.95 -0.85 -18.96
CA SER A 162 -9.78 0.26 -18.03
C SER A 162 -8.90 1.35 -18.65
N THR A 163 -9.37 2.57 -18.55
CA THR A 163 -8.73 3.75 -19.14
C THR A 163 -8.27 4.66 -18.04
N ILE A 164 -7.04 5.15 -18.14
CA ILE A 164 -6.52 6.17 -17.23
C ILE A 164 -6.41 7.48 -17.99
N ALA A 165 -7.00 8.52 -17.43
CA ALA A 165 -6.87 9.89 -17.87
C ALA A 165 -6.14 10.69 -16.79
N VAL A 166 -5.16 11.48 -17.19
CA VAL A 166 -4.29 12.27 -16.29
C VAL A 166 -4.25 13.69 -16.79
N PHE A 167 -4.68 14.64 -15.96
CA PHE A 167 -4.61 16.07 -16.26
C PHE A 167 -3.66 16.75 -15.26
N SER A 168 -2.57 17.32 -15.77
CA SER A 168 -1.63 18.12 -14.97
C SER A 168 -2.15 19.52 -14.83
N GLU A 169 -2.63 19.88 -13.64
CA GLU A 169 -3.04 21.26 -13.35
C GLU A 169 -1.84 22.16 -13.10
N SER A 170 -0.86 21.68 -12.35
CA SER A 170 0.39 22.41 -12.05
C SER A 170 1.55 21.47 -11.82
N GLY A 171 2.76 21.97 -11.99
CA GLY A 171 3.97 21.16 -11.90
C GLY A 171 4.08 20.15 -13.06
N THR A 172 5.21 19.49 -13.15
CA THR A 172 5.46 18.45 -14.15
C THR A 172 5.35 17.08 -13.46
N GLN A 173 4.57 16.18 -14.06
CA GLN A 173 4.44 14.80 -13.58
C GLN A 173 5.16 13.85 -14.53
N THR A 174 5.65 12.74 -13.98
CA THR A 174 6.19 11.63 -14.77
C THR A 174 5.18 10.49 -14.81
N LEU A 175 4.66 10.22 -16.00
CA LEU A 175 3.82 9.06 -16.26
C LEU A 175 4.69 7.89 -16.71
N ALA A 176 4.69 6.80 -15.96
CA ALA A 176 5.38 5.56 -16.30
C ALA A 176 4.37 4.47 -16.69
N VAL A 177 4.44 4.01 -17.94
CA VAL A 177 3.61 2.93 -18.46
C VAL A 177 4.52 1.84 -19.02
N SER A 178 4.47 0.66 -18.44
CA SER A 178 5.43 -0.43 -18.72
C SER A 178 6.88 0.05 -18.50
N ALA A 179 7.72 0.02 -19.51
CA ALA A 179 9.11 0.47 -19.46
C ALA A 179 9.31 1.93 -19.95
N ARG A 180 8.24 2.62 -20.34
CA ARG A 180 8.32 3.97 -20.91
C ARG A 180 7.92 5.02 -19.89
N LYS A 181 8.72 6.10 -19.82
CA LYS A 181 8.42 7.29 -19.03
C LYS A 181 8.10 8.44 -19.98
N SER A 182 7.04 9.17 -19.67
CA SER A 182 6.61 10.36 -20.39
C SER A 182 6.38 11.50 -19.40
N MET A 183 6.80 12.70 -19.74
CA MET A 183 6.56 13.88 -18.92
C MET A 183 5.24 14.53 -19.34
N ILE A 184 4.41 14.87 -18.35
CA ILE A 184 3.17 15.62 -18.52
C ILE A 184 3.42 17.00 -17.93
N THR A 185 3.46 18.01 -18.81
CA THR A 185 3.67 19.40 -18.41
C THR A 185 2.38 20.05 -17.91
N PRO A 186 2.45 21.16 -17.16
CA PRO A 186 1.27 21.88 -16.70
C PRO A 186 0.30 22.21 -17.84
N GLY A 187 -0.99 21.99 -17.62
CA GLY A 187 -2.05 22.18 -18.62
C GLY A 187 -2.21 21.01 -19.59
N SER A 188 -1.24 20.09 -19.66
CA SER A 188 -1.30 18.94 -20.56
C SER A 188 -2.12 17.78 -19.99
N PHE A 189 -2.60 16.95 -20.90
CA PHE A 189 -3.46 15.81 -20.62
C PHE A 189 -2.87 14.55 -21.22
N ALA A 190 -2.88 13.45 -20.47
CA ALA A 190 -2.48 12.15 -20.94
C ALA A 190 -3.65 11.16 -20.85
N TYR A 191 -3.71 10.28 -21.84
CA TYR A 191 -4.70 9.22 -21.92
C TYR A 191 -4.02 7.88 -22.16
N VAL A 192 -4.34 6.88 -21.34
CA VAL A 192 -3.72 5.55 -21.38
C VAL A 192 -4.79 4.48 -21.51
N THR A 193 -4.69 3.70 -22.57
CA THR A 193 -5.54 2.52 -22.79
C THR A 193 -4.71 1.24 -22.74
N VAL A 194 -5.36 0.09 -22.72
CA VAL A 194 -4.70 -1.23 -22.74
C VAL A 194 -3.86 -1.44 -23.99
N SER A 195 -4.37 -0.98 -25.13
CA SER A 195 -3.89 -1.40 -26.45
C SER A 195 -2.98 -0.39 -27.14
N ALA A 196 -2.76 0.79 -26.54
CA ALA A 196 -1.99 1.86 -27.17
C ALA A 196 -0.99 2.51 -26.21
N PRO A 197 0.12 3.04 -26.74
CA PRO A 197 1.02 3.85 -25.92
C PRO A 197 0.30 5.10 -25.37
N PRO A 198 0.80 5.70 -24.27
CA PRO A 198 0.24 6.92 -23.74
C PRO A 198 0.11 8.01 -24.81
N GLN A 199 -1.06 8.59 -24.93
CA GLN A 199 -1.31 9.74 -25.80
C GLN A 199 -1.27 11.00 -24.96
N ILE A 200 -0.42 11.95 -25.33
CA ILE A 200 -0.29 13.23 -24.63
C ILE A 200 -0.83 14.33 -25.50
N ALA A 201 -1.77 15.11 -24.98
CA ALA A 201 -2.39 16.25 -25.64
C ALA A 201 -2.10 17.54 -24.84
N PRO A 202 -2.01 18.71 -25.50
CA PRO A 202 -1.73 19.98 -24.84
C PRO A 202 -2.90 20.47 -23.97
N ARG A 203 -4.07 19.85 -24.07
CA ARG A 203 -5.27 20.20 -23.32
C ARG A 203 -6.13 18.96 -23.06
N PRO A 204 -6.88 18.92 -21.93
CA PRO A 204 -7.85 17.87 -21.69
C PRO A 204 -9.00 17.94 -22.72
N SER A 205 -9.61 16.77 -22.97
CA SER A 205 -10.79 16.69 -23.85
C SER A 205 -11.99 17.37 -23.18
N SER A 206 -12.94 17.85 -23.99
CA SER A 206 -14.20 18.40 -23.49
C SER A 206 -14.99 17.38 -22.66
N ALA A 207 -15.00 16.11 -23.09
CA ALA A 207 -15.65 15.03 -22.37
C ALA A 207 -15.04 14.86 -20.96
N PHE A 208 -13.70 14.83 -20.84
CA PHE A 208 -13.02 14.74 -19.54
C PHE A 208 -13.41 15.91 -18.61
N LEU A 209 -13.44 17.14 -19.15
CA LEU A 209 -13.82 18.32 -18.37
C LEU A 209 -15.30 18.32 -17.96
N THR A 210 -16.17 17.77 -18.79
CA THR A 210 -17.61 17.62 -18.50
C THR A 210 -17.84 16.60 -17.38
N ASP A 211 -17.15 15.45 -17.45
CA ASP A 211 -17.31 14.34 -16.53
C ASP A 211 -16.55 14.55 -15.19
N MET A 212 -15.59 15.46 -15.18
CA MET A 212 -14.79 15.79 -13.99
C MET A 212 -15.70 16.32 -12.88
N PRO A 213 -15.58 15.81 -11.63
CA PRO A 213 -16.32 16.32 -10.50
C PRO A 213 -16.19 17.83 -10.35
N VAL A 214 -17.32 18.52 -10.11
CA VAL A 214 -17.33 19.99 -9.98
C VAL A 214 -16.35 20.48 -8.90
N ALA A 215 -16.29 19.75 -7.78
CA ALA A 215 -15.35 20.05 -6.69
C ALA A 215 -13.86 19.96 -7.09
N PHE A 216 -13.54 19.34 -8.24
CA PHE A 216 -12.16 19.25 -8.73
C PHE A 216 -11.76 20.42 -9.60
N ARG A 217 -12.68 21.33 -9.92
CA ARG A 217 -12.37 22.53 -10.71
C ARG A 217 -11.56 23.56 -9.92
N ASP A 218 -11.75 23.58 -8.60
CA ASP A 218 -11.02 24.46 -7.69
C ASP A 218 -9.77 23.80 -7.15
N ALA A 219 -8.74 24.59 -6.83
CA ALA A 219 -7.52 24.10 -6.22
C ALA A 219 -7.82 23.51 -4.84
N LEU A 220 -7.19 22.35 -4.52
CA LEU A 220 -7.28 21.79 -3.19
C LEU A 220 -6.62 22.71 -2.17
N GLN A 221 -7.29 22.93 -1.07
CA GLN A 221 -6.80 23.75 0.03
C GLN A 221 -6.65 22.92 1.29
N ARG A 222 -5.64 23.26 2.08
CA ARG A 222 -5.45 22.70 3.39
C ARG A 222 -6.57 23.13 4.31
N LEU A 223 -7.27 22.18 4.89
CA LEU A 223 -8.31 22.44 5.87
C LEU A 223 -7.76 22.23 7.29
N PRO A 224 -8.29 22.94 8.29
CA PRO A 224 -8.02 22.60 9.69
C PRO A 224 -8.43 21.15 9.94
N VAL A 225 -7.58 20.40 10.64
CA VAL A 225 -7.93 19.05 11.07
C VAL A 225 -8.77 19.17 12.32
N GLU A 226 -10.06 18.91 12.20
CA GLU A 226 -10.94 18.81 13.34
C GLU A 226 -10.74 17.45 14.00
N PRO A 227 -10.64 17.39 15.34
CA PRO A 227 -10.57 16.10 16.01
C PRO A 227 -11.84 15.30 15.75
N ALA A 228 -11.71 13.97 15.67
CA ALA A 228 -12.85 13.08 15.52
C ALA A 228 -13.84 13.30 16.68
N VAL A 229 -15.12 13.32 16.37
CA VAL A 229 -16.19 13.57 17.35
C VAL A 229 -16.31 12.45 18.40
N HIS A 230 -15.56 11.37 18.27
CA HIS A 230 -15.69 10.17 19.09
C HIS A 230 -14.58 10.08 20.15
N ASP A 231 -14.95 10.00 21.42
CA ASP A 231 -14.05 9.72 22.55
C ASP A 231 -13.54 8.27 22.57
N SER A 232 -14.06 7.40 21.74
CA SER A 232 -13.74 5.98 21.70
C SER A 232 -13.26 5.55 20.31
N PRO A 233 -12.35 4.57 20.21
CA PRO A 233 -11.91 4.02 18.93
C PRO A 233 -13.10 3.52 18.10
N VAL A 234 -13.13 3.86 16.82
CA VAL A 234 -14.17 3.39 15.90
C VAL A 234 -14.17 1.87 15.84
N LYS A 235 -15.33 1.29 16.09
CA LYS A 235 -15.52 -0.17 16.04
C LYS A 235 -15.76 -0.62 14.60
N PRO A 236 -15.27 -1.81 14.22
CA PRO A 236 -15.61 -2.38 12.93
C PRO A 236 -17.12 -2.63 12.82
N LEU A 237 -17.69 -2.31 11.66
CA LEU A 237 -19.09 -2.63 11.37
C LEU A 237 -19.29 -4.12 11.19
N ARG A 238 -18.38 -4.75 10.44
CA ARG A 238 -18.42 -6.17 10.12
C ARG A 238 -17.06 -6.64 9.58
N VAL A 239 -16.96 -7.93 9.48
CA VAL A 239 -15.82 -8.57 8.79
C VAL A 239 -16.00 -8.43 7.28
N VAL A 240 -14.91 -8.32 6.56
CA VAL A 240 -14.86 -8.22 5.10
C VAL A 240 -15.44 -9.49 4.43
N THR A 241 -16.27 -9.30 3.41
CA THR A 241 -16.73 -10.34 2.49
C THR A 241 -15.86 -10.38 1.23
N TYR A 242 -16.05 -11.40 0.39
CA TYR A 242 -15.36 -11.46 -0.90
C TYR A 242 -15.76 -10.28 -1.82
N ASP A 243 -17.03 -9.93 -1.84
CA ASP A 243 -17.58 -8.87 -2.71
C ASP A 243 -16.99 -7.49 -2.38
N ASP A 244 -16.66 -7.25 -1.09
CA ASP A 244 -16.02 -6.00 -0.68
C ASP A 244 -14.63 -5.81 -1.30
N VAL A 245 -13.93 -6.90 -1.56
CA VAL A 245 -12.54 -6.88 -2.00
C VAL A 245 -12.34 -7.43 -3.42
N SER A 246 -13.35 -8.05 -4.01
CA SER A 246 -13.25 -8.66 -5.34
C SER A 246 -12.70 -7.72 -6.43
N PRO A 247 -13.06 -6.42 -6.49
CA PRO A 247 -12.49 -5.52 -7.46
C PRO A 247 -10.97 -5.32 -7.27
N TRP A 248 -10.53 -5.29 -6.01
CA TRP A 248 -9.10 -5.18 -5.68
C TRP A 248 -8.34 -6.47 -6.01
N LEU A 249 -8.95 -7.62 -5.71
CA LEU A 249 -8.35 -8.92 -6.00
C LEU A 249 -8.22 -9.18 -7.51
N ALA A 250 -9.18 -8.70 -8.30
CA ALA A 250 -9.20 -8.86 -9.74
C ALA A 250 -8.37 -7.79 -10.49
N SER A 251 -7.89 -6.76 -9.80
CA SER A 251 -7.16 -5.65 -10.42
C SER A 251 -5.78 -6.04 -10.93
N ASP A 252 -5.25 -5.25 -11.85
CA ASP A 252 -3.86 -5.33 -12.32
C ASP A 252 -2.89 -4.46 -11.48
N LEU A 253 -3.37 -3.89 -10.36
CA LEU A 253 -2.54 -3.09 -9.47
C LEU A 253 -1.38 -3.90 -8.88
N PRO A 254 -0.16 -3.33 -8.79
CA PRO A 254 0.99 -4.01 -8.17
C PRO A 254 0.72 -4.48 -6.73
N ALA A 255 -0.11 -3.73 -5.99
CA ALA A 255 -0.51 -4.03 -4.62
C ALA A 255 -1.29 -5.35 -4.46
N ARG A 256 -1.92 -5.85 -5.54
CA ARG A 256 -2.69 -7.11 -5.56
C ARG A 256 -1.90 -8.29 -4.99
N LYS A 257 -0.61 -8.36 -5.26
CA LYS A 257 0.28 -9.46 -4.79
C LYS A 257 0.34 -9.59 -3.27
N ARG A 258 -0.03 -8.54 -2.52
CA ARG A 258 -0.03 -8.53 -1.04
C ARG A 258 -1.36 -9.02 -0.44
N PHE A 259 -2.46 -9.02 -1.20
CA PHE A 259 -3.79 -9.35 -0.71
C PHE A 259 -3.96 -10.80 -0.21
N PRO A 260 -3.32 -11.84 -0.81
CA PRO A 260 -3.39 -13.18 -0.25
C PRO A 260 -2.90 -13.27 1.19
N ALA A 261 -1.80 -12.62 1.53
CA ALA A 261 -1.28 -12.56 2.90
C ALA A 261 -2.23 -11.77 3.82
N ARG A 262 -2.74 -10.62 3.35
CA ARG A 262 -3.63 -9.74 4.10
C ARG A 262 -4.95 -10.41 4.47
N PHE A 263 -5.59 -11.08 3.52
CA PHE A 263 -6.91 -11.70 3.71
C PHE A 263 -6.84 -13.20 3.99
N ARG A 264 -5.67 -13.74 4.33
CA ARG A 264 -5.48 -15.17 4.63
C ARG A 264 -6.45 -15.67 5.70
N SER A 265 -6.69 -14.90 6.75
CA SER A 265 -7.60 -15.26 7.85
C SER A 265 -9.04 -15.45 7.36
N ARG A 266 -9.44 -14.79 6.27
CA ARG A 266 -10.78 -14.91 5.69
C ARG A 266 -11.03 -16.25 5.00
N LEU A 267 -9.98 -17.01 4.69
CA LEU A 267 -10.13 -18.35 4.15
C LEU A 267 -10.73 -19.37 5.15
N ALA A 268 -10.83 -19.01 6.44
CA ALA A 268 -11.58 -19.79 7.43
C ALA A 268 -13.10 -19.70 7.20
N ASP A 269 -13.57 -18.62 6.58
CA ASP A 269 -14.95 -18.45 6.15
C ASP A 269 -15.19 -19.22 4.85
N GLN A 270 -16.16 -20.14 4.88
CA GLN A 270 -16.43 -21.01 3.72
C GLN A 270 -16.95 -20.25 2.51
N ALA A 271 -17.72 -19.17 2.70
CA ALA A 271 -18.26 -18.38 1.60
C ALA A 271 -17.12 -17.63 0.89
N PHE A 272 -16.25 -16.97 1.67
CA PHE A 272 -15.07 -16.29 1.14
C PHE A 272 -14.13 -17.28 0.43
N ARG A 273 -13.84 -18.44 1.05
CA ARG A 273 -12.99 -19.47 0.48
C ARG A 273 -13.52 -20.00 -0.85
N ARG A 274 -14.83 -20.31 -0.94
CA ARG A 274 -15.46 -20.78 -2.18
C ARG A 274 -15.41 -19.72 -3.28
N ALA A 275 -15.67 -18.46 -2.94
CA ALA A 275 -15.61 -17.37 -3.90
C ALA A 275 -14.21 -17.18 -4.49
N VAL A 276 -13.15 -17.25 -3.65
CA VAL A 276 -11.76 -17.21 -4.13
C VAL A 276 -11.46 -18.43 -5.02
N ASP A 277 -11.90 -19.63 -4.63
CA ASP A 277 -11.66 -20.86 -5.38
C ASP A 277 -12.33 -20.84 -6.77
N GLN A 278 -13.58 -20.39 -6.84
CA GLN A 278 -14.31 -20.22 -8.10
C GLN A 278 -13.62 -19.25 -9.04
N ASN A 279 -12.93 -18.24 -8.51
CA ASN A 279 -12.21 -17.22 -9.27
C ASN A 279 -10.70 -17.50 -9.39
N LEU A 280 -10.22 -18.69 -9.04
CA LEU A 280 -8.79 -19.02 -8.95
C LEU A 280 -8.03 -18.83 -10.26
N LYS A 281 -8.71 -18.95 -11.41
CA LYS A 281 -8.11 -18.67 -12.73
C LYS A 281 -7.66 -17.21 -12.85
N ALA A 282 -8.46 -16.28 -12.32
CA ALA A 282 -8.14 -14.86 -12.27
C ALA A 282 -7.27 -14.49 -11.04
N LEU A 283 -7.15 -15.38 -10.06
CA LEU A 283 -6.48 -15.17 -8.78
C LEU A 283 -5.38 -16.23 -8.52
N PRO A 284 -4.42 -16.42 -9.43
CA PRO A 284 -3.46 -17.53 -9.34
C PRO A 284 -2.59 -17.48 -8.09
N GLU A 285 -2.34 -16.32 -7.52
CA GLU A 285 -1.56 -16.10 -6.29
C GLU A 285 -2.20 -16.71 -5.05
N TRP A 286 -3.50 -17.01 -5.08
CA TRP A 286 -4.21 -17.66 -3.97
C TRP A 286 -4.08 -19.18 -3.95
N ARG A 287 -3.59 -19.76 -5.04
CA ARG A 287 -3.52 -21.23 -5.20
C ARG A 287 -2.73 -21.89 -4.09
N VAL A 288 -1.60 -21.30 -3.69
CA VAL A 288 -0.74 -21.87 -2.64
C VAL A 288 -1.42 -21.85 -1.28
N LEU A 289 -2.31 -20.89 -1.02
CA LEU A 289 -3.06 -20.79 0.23
C LEU A 289 -4.26 -21.77 0.27
N LEU A 290 -4.92 -21.97 -0.85
CA LEU A 290 -6.05 -22.89 -0.98
C LEU A 290 -5.60 -24.35 -1.04
N TYR A 291 -4.51 -24.60 -1.75
CA TYR A 291 -3.94 -25.92 -2.05
C TYR A 291 -2.44 -25.92 -1.72
N PRO A 292 -2.08 -25.90 -0.42
CA PRO A 292 -0.68 -25.90 -0.04
C PRO A 292 0.01 -27.18 -0.55
N PRO A 293 1.23 -27.07 -1.07
CA PRO A 293 1.99 -28.25 -1.45
C PRO A 293 2.18 -29.16 -0.23
N PRO A 294 2.26 -30.48 -0.43
CA PRO A 294 2.50 -31.39 0.66
C PRO A 294 3.80 -31.01 1.39
N PRO A 295 3.85 -31.18 2.71
CA PRO A 295 5.04 -30.85 3.49
C PRO A 295 6.23 -31.62 2.91
N ARG A 296 7.34 -30.94 2.71
CA ARG A 296 8.57 -31.60 2.24
C ARG A 296 8.96 -32.65 3.26
N PRO A 297 9.20 -33.92 2.82
CA PRO A 297 9.64 -34.96 3.74
C PRO A 297 10.91 -34.49 4.46
N ASP A 298 10.95 -34.68 5.77
CA ASP A 298 12.13 -34.36 6.56
C ASP A 298 13.34 -35.20 6.12
N ALA A 299 14.53 -34.87 6.61
CA ALA A 299 15.76 -35.57 6.25
C ALA A 299 15.68 -37.07 6.58
N ARG A 300 14.97 -37.43 7.66
CA ARG A 300 14.78 -38.82 8.10
C ARG A 300 13.84 -39.59 7.17
N GLN A 301 12.75 -38.97 6.74
CA GLN A 301 11.81 -39.56 5.78
C GLN A 301 12.46 -39.75 4.41
N ARG A 302 13.25 -38.77 3.95
CA ARG A 302 14.04 -38.88 2.70
C ARG A 302 15.05 -40.02 2.78
N ALA A 303 15.77 -40.17 3.90
CA ALA A 303 16.72 -41.27 4.10
C ALA A 303 16.02 -42.66 4.13
N LEU A 304 14.83 -42.77 4.74
CA LEU A 304 14.04 -43.98 4.74
C LEU A 304 13.51 -44.35 3.34
N GLN A 305 13.03 -43.33 2.58
CA GLN A 305 12.60 -43.53 1.19
C GLN A 305 13.76 -43.96 0.29
N ALA A 306 14.93 -43.33 0.43
CA ALA A 306 16.14 -43.74 -0.32
C ALA A 306 16.56 -45.18 0.00
N ARG A 307 16.48 -45.59 1.26
CA ARG A 307 16.78 -46.99 1.65
C ARG A 307 15.78 -47.98 1.03
N ARG A 308 14.48 -47.67 0.99
CA ARG A 308 13.46 -48.54 0.37
C ARG A 308 13.67 -48.72 -1.13
N VAL A 309 14.05 -47.65 -1.83
CA VAL A 309 14.35 -47.72 -3.26
C VAL A 309 15.57 -48.58 -3.53
N ASN A 310 16.63 -48.45 -2.72
CA ASN A 310 17.86 -49.25 -2.89
C ASN A 310 17.63 -50.72 -2.54
N THR A 311 16.76 -51.05 -1.57
CA THR A 311 16.42 -52.46 -1.25
C THR A 311 15.53 -53.13 -2.31
N ALA A 312 14.70 -52.34 -3.03
CA ALA A 312 13.88 -52.85 -4.12
C ALA A 312 14.67 -53.06 -5.43
N ALA A 313 15.87 -52.46 -5.53
CA ALA A 313 16.73 -52.56 -6.72
C ALA A 313 17.79 -53.68 -6.64
N LEU A 314 17.77 -54.54 -5.60
CA LEU A 314 18.66 -55.69 -5.57
C LEU A 314 18.12 -56.75 -6.52
N PRO A 315 18.87 -57.14 -7.55
CA PRO A 315 18.43 -58.17 -8.49
C PRO A 315 18.34 -59.51 -7.79
N ALA A 316 17.21 -60.18 -7.93
CA ALA A 316 16.99 -61.58 -7.49
C ALA A 316 17.79 -62.60 -8.35
N ASN A 317 19.04 -62.35 -8.66
CA ASN A 317 19.88 -63.19 -9.48
C ASN A 317 21.13 -63.63 -8.72
N SER A 318 20.97 -64.50 -7.74
CA SER A 318 22.12 -65.23 -7.15
C SER A 318 21.77 -66.60 -6.56
N LEU A 319 20.85 -67.36 -7.13
CA LEU A 319 20.54 -68.74 -6.65
C LEU A 319 20.41 -69.73 -7.78
N TYR A 320 21.20 -69.68 -8.83
CA TYR A 320 21.36 -70.82 -9.73
C TYR A 320 22.79 -70.83 -10.34
N GLN A 321 23.71 -71.40 -9.53
CA GLN A 321 24.92 -72.03 -10.04
C GLN A 321 25.35 -73.08 -9.02
N HIS A 322 24.99 -74.31 -9.26
CA HIS A 322 25.80 -75.53 -8.97
C HIS A 322 25.36 -76.68 -9.85
N PRO A 323 26.28 -77.58 -10.05
CA PRO A 323 26.78 -78.07 -11.35
C PRO A 323 25.97 -79.23 -11.87
#